data_1ebecebe3a0ed8f80eb0db38c0d4b321
#
_entry.id   1ebecebe3a0ed8f80eb0db38c0d4b321
#
_cell.length_a   1.000
_cell.length_b   1.000
_cell.length_c   1.000
_cell.angle_alpha   90.00
_cell.angle_beta   90.00
_cell.angle_gamma   90.00
#
_symmetry.space_group_name_H-M   'P 1'
#
loop_
_entity.id
_entity.type
_entity.pdbx_description
1 polymer ?
#
loop_
_entity_poly.entity_id
_entity_poly.type
_entity_poly.pdbx_seq_one_letter_code
_entity_poly.pdbx_strand_id
1 'polypeptide(L)'
;GAAAFQKGLGAIHSITHPVNSLYKTHHGTTNGTVMPFVLNYNRSTIEEKFTRLANFLDIKNGFEGIVDWIIELKKEMEIPETLKDMGVNEGDEIKLAPLAQEDPSTGANPLEMTVERFQELILNCISGKY
;
A
#
# COMPACT_ATOMS: atom_id res chain seq x y z
N GLY A 1 -4.53 -8.18 14.40
CA GLY A 1 -3.37 -7.44 14.07
C GLY A 1 -2.98 -7.53 12.60
N ALA A 2 -1.80 -8.03 12.32
CA ALA A 2 -1.26 -8.08 10.96
C ALA A 2 -2.15 -8.85 9.98
N ALA A 3 -2.79 -9.92 10.43
CA ALA A 3 -3.68 -10.71 9.58
C ALA A 3 -4.91 -9.92 9.14
N ALA A 4 -5.44 -9.06 10.01
CA ALA A 4 -6.59 -8.22 9.70
C ALA A 4 -6.21 -7.16 8.65
N PHE A 5 -5.02 -6.58 8.76
CA PHE A 5 -4.50 -5.65 7.76
C PHE A 5 -4.37 -6.31 6.39
N GLN A 6 -3.79 -7.51 6.35
CA GLN A 6 -3.57 -8.24 5.11
C GLN A 6 -4.86 -8.66 4.44
N LYS A 7 -5.84 -9.12 5.21
CA LYS A 7 -7.14 -9.53 4.67
C LYS A 7 -7.96 -8.36 4.12
N GLY A 8 -7.81 -7.18 4.71
CA GLY A 8 -8.59 -6.02 4.34
C GLY A 8 -7.97 -5.16 3.24
N LEU A 9 -6.74 -5.45 2.82
CA LEU A 9 -5.98 -4.58 1.91
C LEU A 9 -5.27 -5.41 0.84
N GLY A 10 -6.05 -6.13 0.05
CA GLY A 10 -5.54 -6.98 -1.02
C GLY A 10 -4.68 -6.24 -2.04
N ALA A 11 -4.90 -4.93 -2.23
CA ALA A 11 -4.12 -4.12 -3.16
C ALA A 11 -2.63 -4.07 -2.80
N ILE A 12 -2.28 -4.20 -1.50
CA ILE A 12 -0.88 -4.26 -1.09
C ILE A 12 -0.19 -5.45 -1.78
N HIS A 13 -0.77 -6.64 -1.66
CA HIS A 13 -0.22 -7.85 -2.27
C HIS A 13 -0.30 -7.79 -3.80
N SER A 14 -1.36 -7.23 -4.34
CA SER A 14 -1.55 -7.10 -5.79
C SER A 14 -0.44 -6.29 -6.45
N ILE A 15 0.05 -5.24 -5.76
CA ILE A 15 1.16 -4.42 -6.24
C ILE A 15 2.48 -5.13 -5.97
N THR A 16 2.64 -5.73 -4.80
CA THR A 16 3.90 -6.35 -4.37
C THR A 16 4.30 -7.51 -5.27
N HIS A 17 3.36 -8.37 -5.65
CA HIS A 17 3.67 -9.56 -6.46
C HIS A 17 4.33 -9.22 -7.80
N PRO A 18 3.75 -8.35 -8.66
CA PRO A 18 4.42 -8.00 -9.91
C PRO A 18 5.70 -7.21 -9.71
N VAL A 19 5.79 -6.35 -8.69
CA VAL A 19 7.02 -5.60 -8.40
C VAL A 19 8.13 -6.58 -8.03
N ASN A 20 7.87 -7.54 -7.15
CA ASN A 20 8.86 -8.55 -6.77
C ASN A 20 9.32 -9.36 -7.98
N SER A 21 8.39 -9.75 -8.83
CA SER A 21 8.66 -10.57 -10.00
C SER A 21 9.53 -9.86 -11.04
N LEU A 22 9.22 -8.58 -11.33
CA LEU A 22 9.88 -7.81 -12.37
C LEU A 22 11.16 -7.12 -11.90
N TYR A 23 11.20 -6.71 -10.63
CA TYR A 23 12.30 -5.91 -10.07
C TYR A 23 13.11 -6.67 -9.03
N LYS A 24 12.74 -7.93 -8.74
CA LYS A 24 13.42 -8.81 -7.78
C LYS A 24 13.58 -8.18 -6.39
N THR A 25 12.54 -7.48 -5.94
CA THR A 25 12.54 -6.86 -4.63
C THR A 25 12.18 -7.86 -3.53
N HIS A 26 12.50 -7.51 -2.28
CA HIS A 26 12.15 -8.33 -1.12
C HIS A 26 10.65 -8.12 -0.80
N HIS A 27 9.90 -9.22 -0.65
CA HIS A 27 8.43 -9.18 -0.46
C HIS A 27 8.00 -8.31 0.74
N GLY A 28 8.58 -8.55 1.91
CA GLY A 28 8.21 -7.80 3.11
C GLY A 28 8.57 -6.32 3.01
N THR A 29 9.71 -6.00 2.40
CA THR A 29 10.13 -4.62 2.18
C THR A 29 9.18 -3.90 1.23
N THR A 30 8.79 -4.56 0.14
CA THR A 30 7.85 -3.98 -0.83
C THR A 30 6.48 -3.74 -0.20
N ASN A 31 5.98 -4.70 0.58
CA ASN A 31 4.72 -4.54 1.32
C ASN A 31 4.77 -3.31 2.23
N GLY A 32 5.85 -3.14 2.97
CA GLY A 32 6.03 -1.98 3.86
C GLY A 32 6.07 -0.67 3.08
N THR A 33 6.75 -0.68 1.93
CA THR A 33 6.89 0.52 1.11
C THR A 33 5.53 1.00 0.59
N VAL A 34 4.68 0.11 0.08
CA VAL A 34 3.41 0.50 -0.53
C VAL A 34 2.29 0.69 0.48
N MET A 35 2.42 0.17 1.70
CA MET A 35 1.34 0.16 2.70
C MET A 35 0.70 1.53 2.97
N PRO A 36 1.46 2.61 3.28
CA PRO A 36 0.82 3.91 3.54
C PRO A 36 0.03 4.45 2.36
N PHE A 37 0.51 4.22 1.14
CA PHE A 37 -0.17 4.68 -0.07
C PHE A 37 -1.49 3.94 -0.27
N VAL A 38 -1.49 2.62 -0.07
CA VAL A 38 -2.68 1.79 -0.17
C VAL A 38 -3.70 2.16 0.90
N LEU A 39 -3.26 2.41 2.14
CA LEU A 39 -4.13 2.84 3.22
C LEU A 39 -4.85 4.14 2.86
N ASN A 40 -4.11 5.14 2.40
CA ASN A 40 -4.70 6.41 2.01
C ASN A 40 -5.65 6.27 0.82
N TYR A 41 -5.31 5.43 -0.14
CA TYR A 41 -6.16 5.20 -1.31
C TYR A 41 -7.50 4.56 -0.94
N ASN A 42 -7.48 3.67 0.06
CA ASN A 42 -8.69 2.98 0.55
C ASN A 42 -9.37 3.72 1.70
N ARG A 43 -8.93 4.93 2.03
CA ARG A 43 -9.39 5.68 3.21
C ARG A 43 -10.91 5.72 3.33
N SER A 44 -11.62 5.98 2.23
CA SER A 44 -13.07 6.10 2.26
C SER A 44 -13.79 4.84 2.75
N THR A 45 -13.18 3.66 2.57
CA THR A 45 -13.77 2.38 2.95
C THR A 45 -13.29 1.86 4.31
N ILE A 46 -12.15 2.34 4.82
CA ILE A 46 -11.53 1.80 6.03
C ILE A 46 -11.34 2.82 7.14
N GLU A 47 -11.61 4.11 6.90
CA GLU A 47 -11.33 5.18 7.86
C GLU A 47 -11.97 4.94 9.21
N GLU A 48 -13.24 4.52 9.23
CA GLU A 48 -13.96 4.29 10.49
C GLU A 48 -13.32 3.16 11.30
N LYS A 49 -12.98 2.05 10.66
CA LYS A 49 -12.32 0.92 11.32
C LYS A 49 -10.97 1.33 11.90
N PHE A 50 -10.21 2.10 11.15
CA PHE A 50 -8.88 2.53 11.58
C PHE A 50 -8.95 3.59 12.66
N THR A 51 -9.99 4.42 12.66
CA THR A 51 -10.22 5.37 13.74
C THR A 51 -10.50 4.63 15.06
N ARG A 52 -11.31 3.57 15.01
CA ARG A 52 -11.54 2.72 16.17
C ARG A 52 -10.26 2.03 16.65
N LEU A 53 -9.47 1.53 15.72
CA LEU A 53 -8.19 0.89 16.03
C LEU A 53 -7.24 1.89 16.68
N ALA A 54 -7.18 3.12 16.18
CA ALA A 54 -6.35 4.18 16.76
C ALA A 54 -6.75 4.47 18.20
N ASN A 55 -8.05 4.54 18.47
CA ASN A 55 -8.55 4.75 19.83
C ASN A 55 -8.18 3.59 20.75
N PHE A 56 -8.28 2.37 20.25
CA PHE A 56 -7.90 1.17 21.01
C PHE A 56 -6.40 1.15 21.35
N LEU A 57 -5.56 1.59 20.41
CA LEU A 57 -4.11 1.61 20.57
C LEU A 57 -3.60 2.91 21.20
N ASP A 58 -4.50 3.82 21.56
CA ASP A 58 -4.17 5.13 22.13
C ASP A 58 -3.30 5.99 21.17
N ILE A 59 -3.55 5.88 19.89
CA ILE A 59 -2.90 6.69 18.85
C ILE A 59 -3.77 7.91 18.58
N LYS A 60 -3.17 9.11 18.66
CA LYS A 60 -3.86 10.36 18.39
C LYS A 60 -4.11 10.55 16.89
N ASN A 61 -5.12 11.34 16.55
CA ASN A 61 -5.47 11.73 15.17
C ASN A 61 -6.10 10.61 14.31
N GLY A 62 -6.59 9.53 14.92
CA GLY A 62 -7.37 8.52 14.22
C GLY A 62 -6.64 7.88 13.05
N PHE A 63 -7.28 7.87 11.89
CA PHE A 63 -6.71 7.27 10.67
C PHE A 63 -5.37 7.88 10.30
N GLU A 64 -5.29 9.21 10.28
CA GLU A 64 -4.05 9.91 9.94
C GLU A 64 -2.93 9.58 10.91
N GLY A 65 -3.25 9.44 12.20
CA GLY A 65 -2.28 9.05 13.21
C GLY A 65 -1.71 7.66 12.97
N ILE A 66 -2.54 6.72 12.52
CA ILE A 66 -2.06 5.36 12.18
C ILE A 66 -1.14 5.41 10.96
N VAL A 67 -1.51 6.16 9.93
CA VAL A 67 -0.67 6.29 8.73
C VAL A 67 0.68 6.92 9.09
N ASP A 68 0.67 7.99 9.89
CA ASP A 68 1.90 8.64 10.34
C ASP A 68 2.78 7.68 11.16
N TRP A 69 2.17 6.88 12.01
CA TRP A 69 2.87 5.89 12.80
C TRP A 69 3.53 4.84 11.91
N ILE A 70 2.84 4.38 10.88
CA ILE A 70 3.40 3.42 9.91
C ILE A 70 4.57 4.04 9.15
N ILE A 71 4.46 5.31 8.74
CA ILE A 71 5.53 6.02 8.05
C ILE A 71 6.76 6.13 8.93
N GLU A 72 6.59 6.49 10.21
CA GLU A 72 7.69 6.54 11.17
C GLU A 72 8.34 5.17 11.36
N LEU A 73 7.53 4.12 11.47
CA LEU A 73 8.03 2.76 11.61
C LEU A 73 8.86 2.33 10.38
N LYS A 74 8.44 2.72 9.18
CA LYS A 74 9.19 2.48 7.95
C LYS A 74 10.58 3.12 8.04
N LYS A 75 10.65 4.35 8.51
CA LYS A 75 11.93 5.06 8.67
C LYS A 75 12.84 4.36 9.66
N GLU A 76 12.29 3.93 10.80
CA GLU A 76 13.05 3.21 11.82
C GLU A 76 13.59 1.87 11.33
N MET A 77 12.83 1.19 10.47
CA MET A 77 13.22 -0.09 9.90
C MET A 77 14.04 0.04 8.61
N GLU A 78 14.34 1.26 8.20
CA GLU A 78 15.09 1.55 6.97
C GLU A 78 14.44 0.98 5.71
N ILE A 79 13.10 0.92 5.69
CA ILE A 79 12.33 0.50 4.53
C ILE A 79 12.28 1.65 3.53
N PRO A 80 12.48 1.41 2.22
CA PRO A 80 12.40 2.46 1.20
C PRO A 80 11.09 3.22 1.27
N GLU A 81 11.15 4.53 1.11
CA GLU A 81 9.97 5.39 1.21
C GLU A 81 9.04 5.25 0.01
N THR A 82 9.61 5.05 -1.18
CA THR A 82 8.85 4.96 -2.43
C THR A 82 9.31 3.76 -3.26
N LEU A 83 8.50 3.37 -4.24
CA LEU A 83 8.88 2.35 -5.22
C LEU A 83 10.02 2.84 -6.12
N LYS A 84 10.14 4.15 -6.31
CA LYS A 84 11.25 4.72 -7.07
C LYS A 84 12.59 4.36 -6.42
N ASP A 85 12.64 4.40 -5.10
CA ASP A 85 13.84 4.02 -4.34
C ASP A 85 14.19 2.54 -4.51
N MET A 86 13.24 1.74 -4.98
CA MET A 86 13.42 0.31 -5.23
C MET A 86 13.68 -0.02 -6.71
N GLY A 87 13.82 1.00 -7.55
CA GLY A 87 14.11 0.82 -8.97
C GLY A 87 12.91 0.90 -9.91
N VAL A 88 11.72 1.15 -9.39
CA VAL A 88 10.51 1.33 -10.20
C VAL A 88 10.43 2.79 -10.66
N ASN A 89 10.32 3.02 -11.95
CA ASN A 89 10.34 4.36 -12.53
C ASN A 89 8.93 4.82 -12.93
N GLU A 90 8.75 6.14 -13.02
CA GLU A 90 7.52 6.72 -13.57
C GLU A 90 7.33 6.19 -15.00
N GLY A 91 6.11 5.76 -15.32
CA GLY A 91 5.78 5.08 -16.57
C GLY A 91 5.63 3.58 -16.39
N ASP A 92 6.29 2.97 -15.41
CA ASP A 92 6.20 1.54 -15.15
C ASP A 92 4.82 1.13 -14.61
N GLU A 93 4.05 2.09 -14.06
CA GLU A 93 2.69 1.83 -13.60
C GLU A 93 1.80 1.31 -14.73
N ILE A 94 2.12 1.64 -15.96
CA ILE A 94 1.33 1.20 -17.12
C ILE A 94 1.42 -0.31 -17.32
N LYS A 95 2.59 -0.90 -17.10
CA LYS A 95 2.75 -2.36 -17.20
C LYS A 95 2.41 -3.09 -15.92
N LEU A 96 2.58 -2.45 -14.75
CA LEU A 96 2.32 -3.05 -13.45
C LEU A 96 0.83 -3.11 -13.13
N ALA A 97 0.07 -2.10 -13.52
CA ALA A 97 -1.35 -2.02 -13.17
C ALA A 97 -2.18 -3.20 -13.68
N PRO A 98 -2.07 -3.64 -14.96
CA PRO A 98 -2.82 -4.81 -15.41
C PRO A 98 -2.44 -6.08 -14.64
N LEU A 99 -1.17 -6.26 -14.32
CA LEU A 99 -0.70 -7.41 -13.54
C LEU A 99 -1.26 -7.40 -12.12
N ALA A 100 -1.31 -6.22 -11.52
CA ALA A 100 -1.88 -6.06 -10.18
C ALA A 100 -3.38 -6.37 -10.19
N GLN A 101 -4.11 -5.88 -11.21
CA GLN A 101 -5.55 -6.08 -11.31
C GLN A 101 -5.90 -7.57 -11.47
N GLU A 102 -5.06 -8.33 -12.16
CA GLU A 102 -5.26 -9.77 -12.36
C GLU A 102 -4.86 -10.61 -11.15
N ASP A 103 -4.16 -10.05 -10.16
CA ASP A 103 -3.72 -10.78 -8.99
C ASP A 103 -4.93 -11.26 -8.16
N PRO A 104 -4.91 -12.52 -7.68
CA PRO A 104 -6.01 -13.04 -6.85
C PRO A 104 -6.29 -12.22 -5.59
N SER A 105 -5.27 -11.53 -5.06
CA SER A 105 -5.42 -10.70 -3.86
C SER A 105 -6.28 -9.46 -4.08
N THR A 106 -6.47 -9.03 -5.33
CA THR A 106 -7.24 -7.84 -5.67
C THR A 106 -8.68 -7.91 -5.18
N GLY A 107 -9.29 -9.09 -5.23
CA GLY A 107 -10.66 -9.30 -4.76
C GLY A 107 -10.85 -9.07 -3.27
N ALA A 108 -9.78 -9.11 -2.48
CA ALA A 108 -9.84 -8.90 -1.03
C ALA A 108 -9.71 -7.42 -0.64
N ASN A 109 -9.44 -6.53 -1.60
CA ASN A 109 -9.34 -5.09 -1.30
C ASN A 109 -10.73 -4.49 -1.06
N PRO A 110 -10.90 -3.64 -0.01
CA PRO A 110 -12.20 -3.04 0.30
C PRO A 110 -12.77 -2.17 -0.83
N LEU A 111 -11.90 -1.43 -1.52
CA LEU A 111 -12.28 -0.62 -2.67
C LEU A 111 -12.08 -1.45 -3.94
N GLU A 112 -13.08 -1.45 -4.82
CA GLU A 112 -12.95 -2.12 -6.11
C GLU A 112 -11.80 -1.49 -6.91
N MET A 113 -10.86 -2.33 -7.36
CA MET A 113 -9.66 -1.86 -8.07
C MET A 113 -9.76 -2.18 -9.54
N THR A 114 -9.71 -1.13 -10.36
CA THR A 114 -9.61 -1.24 -11.82
C THR A 114 -8.16 -1.03 -12.24
N VAL A 115 -7.85 -1.29 -13.52
CA VAL A 115 -6.51 -1.02 -14.05
C VAL A 115 -6.16 0.47 -13.88
N GLU A 116 -7.10 1.36 -14.15
CA GLU A 116 -6.89 2.81 -14.02
C GLU A 116 -6.60 3.20 -12.57
N ARG A 117 -7.31 2.62 -11.62
CA ARG A 117 -7.07 2.87 -10.21
C ARG A 117 -5.70 2.35 -9.77
N PHE A 118 -5.29 1.19 -10.26
CA PHE A 118 -3.94 0.69 -9.98
C PHE A 118 -2.87 1.57 -10.60
N GLN A 119 -3.08 2.09 -11.82
CA GLN A 119 -2.13 3.03 -12.42
C GLN A 119 -1.92 4.25 -11.51
N GLU A 120 -3.02 4.84 -11.04
CA GLU A 120 -2.97 6.01 -10.15
C GLU A 120 -2.27 5.66 -8.84
N LEU A 121 -2.65 4.56 -8.21
CA LEU A 121 -2.09 4.13 -6.93
C LEU A 121 -0.61 3.81 -7.05
N ILE A 122 -0.21 3.05 -8.06
CA ILE A 122 1.20 2.69 -8.28
C ILE A 122 2.02 3.94 -8.57
N LEU A 123 1.51 4.86 -9.38
CA LEU A 123 2.19 6.12 -9.64
C LEU A 123 2.39 6.92 -8.35
N ASN A 124 1.40 6.95 -7.47
CA ASN A 124 1.54 7.58 -6.16
C ASN A 124 2.66 6.92 -5.33
N CYS A 125 2.74 5.59 -5.39
CA CYS A 125 3.81 4.85 -4.70
C CYS A 125 5.19 5.17 -5.26
N ILE A 126 5.29 5.42 -6.56
CA ILE A 126 6.56 5.77 -7.22
C ILE A 126 6.96 7.20 -6.88
N SER A 127 6.03 8.13 -6.95
CA SER A 127 6.30 9.57 -6.77
C SER A 127 6.36 10.01 -5.31
N GLY A 128 5.88 9.17 -4.38
CA GLY A 128 5.84 9.52 -2.95
C GLY A 128 4.66 10.38 -2.56
N LYS A 129 3.60 10.34 -3.34
CA LYS A 129 2.41 11.15 -3.10
C LYS A 129 1.36 10.35 -2.34
N TYR A 130 1.24 10.66 -1.05
CA TYR A 130 0.22 10.03 -0.21
C TYR A 130 -1.22 10.58 -0.51
#